data_ad04772c47a47f23deeff8c1c54388b6
#
_entry.id   ad04772c47a47f23deeff8c1c54388b6
#
_cell.length_a   1.000
_cell.length_b   1.000
_cell.length_c   1.000
_cell.angle_alpha   90.00
_cell.angle_beta   90.00
_cell.angle_gamma   90.00
#
_symmetry.space_group_name_H-M   'P 1'
#
loop_
_entity.id
_entity.type
_entity.pdbx_description
1 polymer ?
#
loop_
_entity_poly.entity_id
_entity_poly.type
_entity_poly.pdbx_seq_one_letter_code
_entity_poly.pdbx_strand_id
1 'polypeptide(L)'
;MQKKSKPAIFLDRDGTINYDKGYTYKFSEFKFRPYILKGLKYLTKKKYLVFIVTNQAGIARGKFKLKDLLKLNKKLLFYLNKKNIIINDIQFCPYHPNAKIKAYRKKTAYRKPGNLMIKKILRNWNIDLKRSFMIGDNVSDKMAAEKSSLYFEYVKNNFYDQVRCIEKEIINNC
;
A
#
# COMPACT_ATOMS: atom_id res chain seq x y z
N MET A 1 22.64 0.18 -20.36
CA MET A 1 21.25 0.56 -20.73
C MET A 1 20.53 1.02 -19.48
N GLN A 2 20.12 2.28 -19.38
CA GLN A 2 19.28 2.75 -18.28
C GLN A 2 17.93 2.02 -18.30
N LYS A 3 17.57 1.38 -17.19
CA LYS A 3 16.26 0.73 -17.04
C LYS A 3 15.16 1.79 -17.19
N LYS A 4 14.28 1.64 -18.17
CA LYS A 4 13.13 2.54 -18.38
C LYS A 4 12.29 2.61 -17.10
N SER A 5 11.93 3.82 -16.65
CA SER A 5 11.05 4.03 -15.50
C SER A 5 9.67 3.42 -15.74
N LYS A 6 9.05 2.90 -14.69
CA LYS A 6 7.73 2.25 -14.74
C LYS A 6 6.71 3.00 -13.91
N PRO A 7 5.45 3.07 -14.35
CA PRO A 7 4.38 3.58 -13.51
C PRO A 7 4.18 2.68 -12.28
N ALA A 8 3.73 3.26 -11.19
CA ALA A 8 3.51 2.56 -9.93
C ALA A 8 2.18 2.92 -9.28
N ILE A 9 1.61 1.96 -8.57
CA ILE A 9 0.53 2.22 -7.61
C ILE A 9 1.02 1.95 -6.19
N PHE A 10 0.68 2.86 -5.29
CA PHE A 10 0.86 2.73 -3.86
C PHE A 10 -0.48 2.50 -3.20
N LEU A 11 -0.59 1.50 -2.36
CA LEU A 11 -1.86 1.11 -1.73
C LEU A 11 -1.70 1.07 -0.21
N ASP A 12 -2.64 1.66 0.53
CA ASP A 12 -2.80 1.21 1.90
C ASP A 12 -3.33 -0.22 1.92
N ARG A 13 -3.18 -0.90 3.05
CA ARG A 13 -3.63 -2.29 3.19
C ARG A 13 -5.01 -2.38 3.81
N ASP A 14 -5.10 -1.99 5.08
CA ASP A 14 -6.32 -2.13 5.88
C ASP A 14 -7.30 -1.00 5.54
N GLY A 15 -8.54 -1.35 5.17
CA GLY A 15 -9.52 -0.40 4.63
C GLY A 15 -9.45 -0.23 3.10
N THR A 16 -8.30 -0.51 2.46
CA THR A 16 -8.09 -0.36 1.01
C THR A 16 -8.04 -1.71 0.29
N ILE A 17 -7.09 -2.58 0.60
CA ILE A 17 -6.99 -3.93 0.00
C ILE A 17 -7.98 -4.88 0.67
N ASN A 18 -8.05 -4.83 1.99
CA ASN A 18 -8.95 -5.65 2.80
C ASN A 18 -9.88 -4.77 3.63
N TYR A 19 -11.01 -5.34 4.03
CA TYR A 19 -11.84 -4.70 5.04
C TYR A 19 -11.06 -4.57 6.34
N ASP A 20 -11.03 -3.37 6.92
CA ASP A 20 -10.47 -3.16 8.25
C ASP A 20 -11.48 -3.60 9.32
N LYS A 21 -11.11 -4.64 10.06
CA LYS A 21 -11.86 -5.13 11.23
C LYS A 21 -11.15 -4.80 12.54
N GLY A 22 -10.19 -3.88 12.48
CA GLY A 22 -9.29 -3.58 13.57
C GLY A 22 -8.20 -4.64 13.73
N TYR A 23 -6.96 -4.25 13.41
CA TYR A 23 -5.75 -5.07 13.60
C TYR A 23 -5.73 -6.44 12.91
N THR A 24 -6.01 -6.51 11.62
CA THR A 24 -5.89 -7.74 10.85
C THR A 24 -4.43 -8.23 10.80
N TYR A 25 -4.15 -9.36 11.46
CA TYR A 25 -2.81 -9.97 11.52
C TYR A 25 -2.80 -11.47 11.20
N LYS A 26 -3.96 -12.10 11.03
CA LYS A 26 -4.10 -13.48 10.56
C LYS A 26 -4.64 -13.50 9.13
N PHE A 27 -4.05 -14.32 8.25
CA PHE A 27 -4.51 -14.41 6.87
C PHE A 27 -5.91 -15.04 6.75
N SER A 28 -6.32 -15.89 7.68
CA SER A 28 -7.68 -16.44 7.76
C SER A 28 -8.77 -15.38 7.97
N GLU A 29 -8.40 -14.25 8.56
CA GLU A 29 -9.28 -13.10 8.82
C GLU A 29 -9.21 -12.04 7.72
N PHE A 30 -8.29 -12.20 6.74
CA PHE A 30 -8.05 -11.25 5.68
C PHE A 30 -9.14 -11.34 4.60
N LYS A 31 -10.10 -10.42 4.63
CA LYS A 31 -11.18 -10.35 3.65
C LYS A 31 -10.88 -9.26 2.64
N PHE A 32 -10.62 -9.65 1.40
CA PHE A 32 -10.42 -8.71 0.30
C PHE A 32 -11.66 -7.84 0.06
N ARG A 33 -11.45 -6.57 -0.27
CA ARG A 33 -12.54 -5.72 -0.74
C ARG A 33 -12.99 -6.15 -2.14
N PRO A 34 -14.21 -5.77 -2.56
CA PRO A 34 -14.73 -6.11 -3.89
C PRO A 34 -13.80 -5.61 -5.00
N TYR A 35 -13.66 -6.40 -6.04
CA TYR A 35 -12.91 -6.07 -7.26
C TYR A 35 -11.40 -5.78 -7.07
N ILE A 36 -10.85 -5.86 -5.84
CA ILE A 36 -9.42 -5.66 -5.57
C ILE A 36 -8.55 -6.60 -6.40
N LEU A 37 -8.83 -7.90 -6.36
CA LEU A 37 -8.04 -8.88 -7.11
C LEU A 37 -8.10 -8.65 -8.63
N LYS A 38 -9.26 -8.25 -9.15
CA LYS A 38 -9.44 -7.90 -10.57
C LYS A 38 -8.62 -6.68 -10.96
N GLY A 39 -8.67 -5.62 -10.13
CA GLY A 39 -7.89 -4.40 -10.36
C GLY A 39 -6.38 -4.61 -10.26
N LEU A 40 -5.91 -5.34 -9.24
CA LEU A 40 -4.49 -5.67 -9.09
C LEU A 40 -3.97 -6.52 -10.25
N LYS A 41 -4.76 -7.50 -10.72
CA LYS A 41 -4.41 -8.31 -11.89
C LYS A 41 -4.33 -7.47 -13.17
N TYR A 42 -5.24 -6.50 -13.34
CA TYR A 42 -5.22 -5.54 -14.43
C TYR A 42 -3.93 -4.70 -14.41
N LEU A 43 -3.58 -4.10 -13.27
CA LEU A 43 -2.38 -3.29 -13.11
C LEU A 43 -1.10 -4.10 -13.35
N THR A 44 -1.05 -5.35 -12.88
CA THR A 44 0.07 -6.27 -13.15
C THR A 44 0.23 -6.52 -14.67
N LYS A 45 -0.90 -6.76 -15.38
CA LYS A 45 -0.88 -6.94 -16.86
C LYS A 45 -0.41 -5.66 -17.58
N LYS A 46 -0.78 -4.50 -17.07
CA LYS A 46 -0.34 -3.18 -17.56
C LYS A 46 1.09 -2.82 -17.15
N LYS A 47 1.80 -3.73 -16.47
CA LYS A 47 3.19 -3.59 -16.03
C LYS A 47 3.42 -2.46 -15.01
N TYR A 48 2.38 -2.07 -14.27
CA TYR A 48 2.52 -1.22 -13.10
C TYR A 48 3.32 -1.95 -12.00
N LEU A 49 4.19 -1.20 -11.33
CA LEU A 49 4.75 -1.65 -10.05
C LEU A 49 3.69 -1.46 -8.96
N VAL A 50 3.49 -2.47 -8.12
CA VAL A 50 2.48 -2.43 -7.06
C VAL A 50 3.15 -2.48 -5.70
N PHE A 51 2.90 -1.46 -4.87
CA PHE A 51 3.48 -1.31 -3.54
C PHE A 51 2.38 -1.21 -2.49
N ILE A 52 2.63 -1.81 -1.32
CA ILE A 52 1.78 -1.65 -0.15
C ILE A 52 2.53 -0.78 0.87
N VAL A 53 1.88 0.29 1.38
CA VAL A 53 2.41 1.21 2.38
C VAL A 53 1.40 1.36 3.53
N THR A 54 1.66 0.71 4.66
CA THR A 54 0.65 0.54 5.70
C THR A 54 1.13 0.90 7.11
N ASN A 55 0.26 1.55 7.89
CA ASN A 55 0.49 1.80 9.31
C ASN A 55 0.04 0.60 10.14
N GLN A 56 0.96 -0.04 10.87
CA GLN A 56 0.69 -1.24 11.65
C GLN A 56 0.85 -1.00 13.17
N ALA A 57 0.12 -0.01 13.67
CA ALA A 57 0.17 0.39 15.09
C ALA A 57 -0.31 -0.70 16.07
N GLY A 58 -0.95 -1.75 15.60
CA GLY A 58 -1.33 -2.91 16.41
C GLY A 58 -0.13 -3.53 17.13
N ILE A 59 1.06 -3.52 16.49
CA ILE A 59 2.32 -3.96 17.11
C ILE A 59 2.68 -3.07 18.29
N ALA A 60 2.68 -1.74 18.09
CA ALA A 60 2.96 -0.77 19.14
C ALA A 60 1.97 -0.83 20.32
N ARG A 61 0.72 -1.21 20.03
CA ARG A 61 -0.35 -1.36 21.03
C ARG A 61 -0.40 -2.75 21.67
N GLY A 62 0.50 -3.70 21.27
CA GLY A 62 0.56 -5.04 21.82
C GLY A 62 -0.58 -5.97 21.39
N LYS A 63 -1.29 -5.66 20.30
CA LYS A 63 -2.38 -6.47 19.79
C LYS A 63 -1.89 -7.73 19.06
N PHE A 64 -0.73 -7.64 18.43
CA PHE A 64 -0.01 -8.73 17.77
C PHE A 64 1.48 -8.41 17.68
N LYS A 65 2.31 -9.40 17.42
CA LYS A 65 3.77 -9.28 17.33
C LYS A 65 4.21 -9.00 15.89
N LEU A 66 5.41 -8.44 15.71
CA LEU A 66 6.01 -8.23 14.38
C LEU A 66 6.05 -9.52 13.55
N LYS A 67 6.38 -10.66 14.18
CA LYS A 67 6.40 -11.98 13.52
C LYS A 67 5.04 -12.36 12.90
N ASP A 68 3.93 -11.95 13.53
CA ASP A 68 2.59 -12.26 13.04
C ASP A 68 2.27 -11.45 11.79
N LEU A 69 2.66 -10.16 11.75
CA LEU A 69 2.55 -9.33 10.55
C LEU A 69 3.39 -9.90 9.39
N LEU A 70 4.63 -10.29 9.67
CA LEU A 70 5.50 -10.86 8.63
C LEU A 70 4.93 -12.18 8.08
N LYS A 71 4.34 -13.02 8.94
CA LYS A 71 3.66 -14.25 8.54
C LYS A 71 2.41 -13.96 7.69
N LEU A 72 1.62 -12.94 8.06
CA LEU A 72 0.49 -12.48 7.25
C LEU A 72 0.98 -12.03 5.86
N ASN A 73 1.98 -11.11 5.81
CA ASN A 73 2.49 -10.58 4.56
C ASN A 73 3.02 -11.68 3.63
N LYS A 74 3.77 -12.66 4.18
CA LYS A 74 4.24 -13.81 3.41
C LYS A 74 3.09 -14.62 2.80
N LYS A 75 2.03 -14.89 3.57
CA LYS A 75 0.84 -15.60 3.08
C LYS A 75 0.07 -14.78 2.03
N LEU A 76 -0.05 -13.46 2.23
CA LEU A 76 -0.69 -12.55 1.29
C LEU A 76 0.05 -12.54 -0.06
N LEU A 77 1.38 -12.37 -0.05
CA LEU A 77 2.21 -12.40 -1.25
C LEU A 77 2.09 -13.74 -1.99
N PHE A 78 2.14 -14.85 -1.26
CA PHE A 78 1.98 -16.18 -1.85
C PHE A 78 0.61 -16.36 -2.50
N TYR A 79 -0.46 -15.94 -1.83
CA TYR A 79 -1.83 -16.01 -2.35
C TYR A 79 -2.00 -15.16 -3.62
N LEU A 80 -1.48 -13.92 -3.62
CA LEU A 80 -1.58 -13.03 -4.77
C LEU A 80 -0.76 -13.54 -5.95
N ASN A 81 0.44 -14.06 -5.70
CA ASN A 81 1.31 -14.63 -6.74
C ASN A 81 0.64 -15.83 -7.44
N LYS A 82 -0.03 -16.73 -6.68
CA LYS A 82 -0.84 -17.82 -7.27
C LYS A 82 -1.96 -17.33 -8.19
N LYS A 83 -2.36 -16.06 -8.10
CA LYS A 83 -3.36 -15.43 -8.97
C LYS A 83 -2.74 -14.58 -10.07
N ASN A 84 -1.43 -14.70 -10.28
CA ASN A 84 -0.66 -13.87 -11.23
C ASN A 84 -0.78 -12.37 -10.93
N ILE A 85 -0.78 -12.01 -9.63
CA ILE A 85 -0.74 -10.64 -9.12
C ILE A 85 0.60 -10.43 -8.43
N ILE A 86 1.37 -9.45 -8.90
CA ILE A 86 2.71 -9.16 -8.39
C ILE A 86 2.64 -7.95 -7.47
N ILE A 87 3.06 -8.13 -6.21
CA ILE A 87 3.35 -7.03 -5.29
C ILE A 87 4.88 -6.90 -5.22
N ASN A 88 5.38 -5.72 -5.57
CA ASN A 88 6.82 -5.47 -5.69
C ASN A 88 7.50 -5.24 -4.34
N ASP A 89 6.82 -4.57 -3.39
CA ASP A 89 7.32 -4.39 -2.03
C ASP A 89 6.17 -4.07 -1.06
N ILE A 90 6.39 -4.35 0.23
CA ILE A 90 5.49 -4.00 1.34
C ILE A 90 6.29 -3.22 2.37
N GLN A 91 6.01 -1.92 2.50
CA GLN A 91 6.54 -1.09 3.56
C GLN A 91 5.48 -0.90 4.66
N PHE A 92 5.88 -1.09 5.91
CA PHE A 92 4.98 -0.94 7.04
C PHE A 92 5.63 -0.17 8.19
N CYS A 93 4.83 0.57 8.93
CA CYS A 93 5.28 1.29 10.11
C CYS A 93 4.68 0.66 11.38
N PRO A 94 5.49 0.02 12.25
CA PRO A 94 5.03 -0.55 13.50
C PRO A 94 4.92 0.49 14.63
N TYR A 95 5.45 1.71 14.44
CA TYR A 95 5.59 2.72 15.47
C TYR A 95 4.33 3.54 15.68
N HIS A 96 4.14 4.00 16.94
CA HIS A 96 3.09 4.96 17.30
C HIS A 96 3.58 5.85 18.47
N PRO A 97 3.33 7.19 18.45
CA PRO A 97 3.79 8.07 19.52
C PRO A 97 3.27 7.64 20.90
N ASN A 98 2.02 7.20 20.97
CA ASN A 98 1.35 6.73 22.19
C ASN A 98 1.36 5.18 22.26
N ALA A 99 2.49 4.54 21.97
CA ALA A 99 2.60 3.10 22.03
C ALA A 99 2.59 2.57 23.46
N LYS A 100 1.88 1.46 23.70
CA LYS A 100 1.93 0.71 24.96
C LYS A 100 3.32 0.07 25.13
N ILE A 101 3.86 -0.51 24.07
CA ILE A 101 5.18 -1.15 24.06
C ILE A 101 6.26 -0.09 23.85
N LYS A 102 7.12 0.14 24.85
CA LYS A 102 8.16 1.19 24.88
C LYS A 102 9.06 1.15 23.63
N ALA A 103 9.48 -0.03 23.19
CA ALA A 103 10.32 -0.22 22.00
C ALA A 103 9.70 0.31 20.68
N TYR A 104 8.39 0.42 20.60
CA TYR A 104 7.66 0.96 19.44
C TYR A 104 7.11 2.35 19.66
N ARG A 105 7.40 2.99 20.82
CA ARG A 105 6.96 4.35 21.14
C ARG A 105 7.89 5.36 20.46
N LYS A 106 7.47 5.80 19.27
CA LYS A 106 8.28 6.73 18.47
C LYS A 106 7.38 7.60 17.60
N LYS A 107 7.61 8.93 17.62
CA LYS A 107 7.11 9.87 16.61
C LYS A 107 8.08 9.77 15.41
N THR A 108 7.60 9.43 14.22
CA THR A 108 8.44 9.22 13.05
C THR A 108 7.70 9.55 11.76
N ALA A 109 8.40 10.15 10.81
CA ALA A 109 7.89 10.38 9.45
C ALA A 109 7.78 9.08 8.62
N TYR A 110 8.22 7.93 9.16
CA TYR A 110 7.95 6.63 8.57
C TYR A 110 6.47 6.21 8.69
N ARG A 111 5.76 6.76 9.70
CA ARG A 111 4.32 6.59 9.86
C ARG A 111 3.57 7.63 9.01
N LYS A 112 2.60 7.21 8.19
CA LYS A 112 1.64 8.10 7.52
C LYS A 112 0.90 8.95 8.59
N PRO A 113 0.81 10.27 8.43
CA PRO A 113 0.96 11.11 7.24
C PRO A 113 2.40 11.51 6.85
N GLY A 114 3.43 10.91 7.44
CA GLY A 114 4.79 10.98 6.92
C GLY A 114 4.96 10.12 5.66
N ASN A 115 5.95 10.42 4.84
CA ASN A 115 6.15 9.78 3.54
C ASN A 115 7.43 8.95 3.41
N LEU A 116 8.14 8.65 4.50
CA LEU A 116 9.41 7.93 4.40
C LEU A 116 9.27 6.48 3.90
N MET A 117 8.11 5.82 4.07
CA MET A 117 7.84 4.53 3.43
C MET A 117 7.86 4.65 1.91
N ILE A 118 7.17 5.67 1.37
CA ILE A 118 7.11 5.95 -0.07
C ILE A 118 8.51 6.35 -0.57
N LYS A 119 9.19 7.27 0.11
CA LYS A 119 10.55 7.68 -0.25
C LYS A 119 11.54 6.52 -0.29
N LYS A 120 11.42 5.54 0.60
CA LYS A 120 12.25 4.33 0.58
C LYS A 120 12.00 3.51 -0.67
N ILE A 121 10.75 3.36 -1.09
CA ILE A 121 10.39 2.69 -2.35
C ILE A 121 10.98 3.45 -3.54
N LEU A 122 10.80 4.78 -3.60
CA LEU A 122 11.32 5.62 -4.69
C LEU A 122 12.83 5.57 -4.84
N ARG A 123 13.59 5.34 -3.76
CA ARG A 123 15.06 5.16 -3.83
C ARG A 123 15.47 3.82 -4.43
N ASN A 124 14.65 2.77 -4.24
CA ASN A 124 15.00 1.41 -4.61
C ASN A 124 14.45 1.00 -5.99
N TRP A 125 13.51 1.77 -6.52
CA TRP A 125 12.79 1.44 -7.75
C TRP A 125 12.80 2.63 -8.71
N ASN A 126 13.09 2.37 -10.00
CA ASN A 126 13.00 3.41 -11.04
C ASN A 126 11.54 3.64 -11.44
N ILE A 127 10.89 4.61 -10.77
CA ILE A 127 9.46 4.87 -10.86
C ILE A 127 9.20 6.15 -11.66
N ASP A 128 8.24 6.08 -12.57
CA ASP A 128 7.69 7.23 -13.27
C ASP A 128 6.58 7.86 -12.42
N LEU A 129 6.94 8.90 -11.67
CA LEU A 129 6.00 9.56 -10.75
C LEU A 129 4.81 10.21 -11.46
N LYS A 130 4.99 10.75 -12.66
CA LYS A 130 3.91 11.39 -13.42
C LYS A 130 2.79 10.42 -13.76
N ARG A 131 3.13 9.15 -13.97
CA ARG A 131 2.17 8.07 -14.25
C ARG A 131 1.89 7.19 -13.04
N SER A 132 2.21 7.67 -11.83
CA SER A 132 2.03 6.93 -10.60
C SER A 132 1.01 7.58 -9.69
N PHE A 133 0.34 6.75 -8.88
CA PHE A 133 -0.70 7.23 -7.99
C PHE A 133 -0.80 6.40 -6.70
N MET A 134 -1.52 6.93 -5.72
CA MET A 134 -1.81 6.24 -4.48
C MET A 134 -3.32 6.14 -4.25
N ILE A 135 -3.78 4.99 -3.76
CA ILE A 135 -5.14 4.80 -3.27
C ILE A 135 -5.08 4.38 -1.79
N GLY A 136 -5.88 5.02 -0.98
CA GLY A 136 -6.00 4.76 0.46
C GLY A 136 -7.41 5.05 0.95
N ASP A 137 -7.70 4.80 2.21
CA ASP A 137 -9.00 5.04 2.82
C ASP A 137 -8.98 6.18 3.85
N ASN A 138 -7.79 6.69 4.18
CA ASN A 138 -7.61 7.63 5.28
C ASN A 138 -6.94 8.95 4.84
N VAL A 139 -7.23 10.05 5.53
CA VAL A 139 -6.58 11.35 5.32
C VAL A 139 -5.05 11.25 5.43
N SER A 140 -4.55 10.37 6.30
CA SER A 140 -3.10 10.14 6.42
C SER A 140 -2.45 9.58 5.17
N ASP A 141 -3.21 8.85 4.34
CA ASP A 141 -2.76 8.32 3.04
C ASP A 141 -2.65 9.45 2.02
N LYS A 142 -3.70 10.29 1.95
CA LYS A 142 -3.72 11.49 1.11
C LYS A 142 -2.52 12.39 1.39
N MET A 143 -2.30 12.75 2.66
CA MET A 143 -1.19 13.60 3.05
C MET A 143 0.19 12.97 2.75
N ALA A 144 0.34 11.64 2.87
CA ALA A 144 1.58 10.96 2.52
C ALA A 144 1.82 10.94 1.00
N ALA A 145 0.76 10.77 0.20
CA ALA A 145 0.80 10.84 -1.26
C ALA A 145 1.20 12.26 -1.74
N GLU A 146 0.53 13.30 -1.24
CA GLU A 146 0.81 14.70 -1.56
C GLU A 146 2.27 15.09 -1.26
N LYS A 147 2.80 14.69 -0.09
CA LYS A 147 4.21 14.87 0.28
C LYS A 147 5.19 14.10 -0.60
N SER A 148 4.70 13.20 -1.42
CA SER A 148 5.49 12.38 -2.36
C SER A 148 5.22 12.73 -3.82
N SER A 149 4.47 13.82 -4.09
CA SER A 149 4.06 14.26 -5.43
C SER A 149 3.32 13.15 -6.22
N LEU A 150 2.51 12.35 -5.51
CA LEU A 150 1.67 11.33 -6.10
C LEU A 150 0.23 11.83 -6.21
N TYR A 151 -0.42 11.54 -7.33
CA TYR A 151 -1.87 11.65 -7.44
C TYR A 151 -2.53 10.72 -6.41
N PHE A 152 -3.63 11.16 -5.81
CA PHE A 152 -4.32 10.40 -4.77
C PHE A 152 -5.82 10.33 -5.00
N GLU A 153 -6.39 9.15 -4.79
CA GLU A 153 -7.83 8.97 -4.61
C GLU A 153 -8.16 8.12 -3.38
N TYR A 154 -9.29 8.42 -2.76
CA TYR A 154 -9.87 7.51 -1.78
C TYR A 154 -10.41 6.25 -2.46
N VAL A 155 -10.26 5.10 -1.81
CA VAL A 155 -10.71 3.81 -2.35
C VAL A 155 -12.22 3.81 -2.59
N LYS A 156 -12.63 3.44 -3.80
CA LYS A 156 -14.05 3.29 -4.21
C LYS A 156 -14.48 1.82 -4.09
N ASN A 157 -15.81 1.58 -4.11
CA ASN A 157 -16.35 0.22 -4.02
C ASN A 157 -15.93 -0.65 -5.21
N ASN A 158 -15.96 -0.11 -6.42
CA ASN A 158 -15.43 -0.80 -7.59
C ASN A 158 -13.98 -0.38 -7.86
N PHE A 159 -13.05 -1.01 -7.17
CA PHE A 159 -11.62 -0.75 -7.32
C PHE A 159 -11.11 -1.01 -8.75
N TYR A 160 -11.67 -1.99 -9.46
CA TYR A 160 -11.24 -2.29 -10.84
C TYR A 160 -11.54 -1.14 -11.80
N ASP A 161 -12.75 -0.59 -11.75
CA ASP A 161 -13.10 0.55 -12.59
C ASP A 161 -12.37 1.81 -12.16
N GLN A 162 -12.16 2.00 -10.85
CA GLN A 162 -11.38 3.12 -10.33
C GLN A 162 -9.96 3.15 -10.94
N VAL A 163 -9.21 2.05 -10.86
CA VAL A 163 -7.83 2.05 -11.40
C VAL A 163 -7.79 2.20 -12.92
N ARG A 164 -8.82 1.75 -13.64
CA ARG A 164 -8.93 1.97 -15.09
C ARG A 164 -9.20 3.43 -15.45
N CYS A 165 -10.04 4.11 -14.68
CA CYS A 165 -10.31 5.53 -14.88
C CYS A 165 -9.06 6.36 -14.61
N ILE A 166 -8.41 6.15 -13.47
CA ILE A 166 -7.17 6.85 -13.12
C ILE A 166 -6.08 6.62 -14.18
N GLU A 167 -5.89 5.38 -14.63
CA GLU A 167 -4.89 5.08 -15.68
C GLU A 167 -5.15 5.89 -16.95
N LYS A 168 -6.41 5.95 -17.40
CA LYS A 168 -6.79 6.70 -18.61
C LYS A 168 -6.55 8.21 -18.43
N GLU A 169 -6.97 8.77 -17.30
CA GLU A 169 -6.79 10.20 -17.00
C GLU A 169 -5.30 10.58 -16.97
N ILE A 170 -4.47 9.77 -16.29
CA ILE A 170 -3.03 10.02 -16.21
C ILE A 170 -2.36 9.89 -17.58
N ILE A 171 -2.75 8.90 -18.42
CA ILE A 171 -2.19 8.74 -19.77
C ILE A 171 -2.58 9.91 -20.67
N ASN A 172 -3.81 10.41 -20.57
CA ASN A 172 -4.30 11.51 -21.42
C ASN A 172 -3.69 12.86 -21.02
N ASN A 173 -3.14 12.99 -19.81
CA ASN A 173 -2.53 14.21 -19.27
C ASN A 173 -0.98 14.19 -19.34
N CYS A 174 -0.37 13.14 -19.91
CA CYS A 174 1.08 13.00 -20.14
C CYS A 174 1.44 13.16 -21.61
#